data_bd34f2243b962f34895eec6e60a79a97
#
_entry.id   bd34f2243b962f34895eec6e60a79a97
#
_cell.length_a   1.000
_cell.length_b   1.000
_cell.length_c   1.000
_cell.angle_alpha   90.00
_cell.angle_beta   90.00
_cell.angle_gamma   90.00
#
_symmetry.space_group_name_H-M   'P 1'
#
loop_
_entity.id
_entity.type
_entity.pdbx_description
1 polymer ?
#
loop_
_entity_poly.entity_id
_entity_poly.type
_entity_poly.pdbx_seq_one_letter_code
_entity_poly.pdbx_strand_id
1 'polypeptide(L)'
;VPNRFEEGYGLNDGALKQLAERDTSMVISVDCGIASLQEARTAADLGLELIITDHHELADQLPEAAAVVHPRLPGHLYPFGGLCGAGVAFKLAWAVCQRASNATRVNPHMREFLVAAMGYAALGTVADVVPLIDENRILVHHGLNSLHREPQLGMEALLRVTKLKDKPRLTSEDLAFTIGPRLNAAGRLGQAQLGVELLITEDADRAQALADYIHQLN
;
A
#
# COMPACT_ATOMS: atom_id res chain seq x y z
N VAL A 1 -0.14 -7.73 -8.66
CA VAL A 1 -0.10 -6.35 -9.19
C VAL A 1 -0.23 -6.45 -10.70
N PRO A 2 -1.23 -5.79 -11.33
CA PRO A 2 -1.41 -5.82 -12.78
C PRO A 2 -0.23 -5.19 -13.52
N ASN A 3 0.03 -5.69 -14.73
CA ASN A 3 0.99 -5.06 -15.62
C ASN A 3 0.35 -3.82 -16.28
N ARG A 4 0.80 -2.65 -15.87
CA ARG A 4 0.23 -1.36 -16.31
C ARG A 4 0.19 -1.16 -17.82
N PHE A 5 1.10 -1.78 -18.58
CA PHE A 5 1.19 -1.65 -20.03
C PHE A 5 0.27 -2.61 -20.78
N GLU A 6 0.00 -3.80 -20.21
CA GLU A 6 -0.80 -4.84 -20.84
C GLU A 6 -2.24 -4.88 -20.33
N GLU A 7 -2.43 -4.60 -19.02
CA GLU A 7 -3.71 -4.79 -18.32
C GLU A 7 -4.37 -3.47 -17.91
N GLY A 8 -3.69 -2.32 -18.09
CA GLY A 8 -4.18 -1.02 -17.67
C GLY A 8 -3.92 -0.71 -16.20
N TYR A 9 -4.59 0.32 -15.71
CA TYR A 9 -4.48 0.80 -14.33
C TYR A 9 -5.72 0.40 -13.52
N GLY A 10 -5.50 -0.08 -12.29
CA GLY A 10 -6.57 -0.41 -11.35
C GLY A 10 -7.15 -1.80 -11.51
N LEU A 11 -8.43 -1.96 -11.15
CA LEU A 11 -9.17 -3.21 -11.35
C LEU A 11 -9.45 -3.41 -12.84
N ASN A 12 -9.39 -4.65 -13.30
CA ASN A 12 -9.77 -5.02 -14.66
C ASN A 12 -10.41 -6.41 -14.71
N ASP A 13 -11.30 -6.62 -15.67
CA ASP A 13 -12.06 -7.85 -15.83
C ASP A 13 -11.19 -9.08 -16.06
N GLY A 14 -10.07 -8.91 -16.78
CA GLY A 14 -9.14 -10.01 -17.07
C GLY A 14 -8.50 -10.55 -15.80
N ALA A 15 -8.00 -9.65 -14.94
CA ALA A 15 -7.41 -10.04 -13.66
C ALA A 15 -8.45 -10.69 -12.72
N LEU A 16 -9.69 -10.17 -12.68
CA LEU A 16 -10.76 -10.75 -11.86
C LEU A 16 -11.11 -12.18 -12.31
N LYS A 17 -11.21 -12.42 -13.62
CA LYS A 17 -11.42 -13.76 -14.18
C LYS A 17 -10.30 -14.71 -13.81
N GLN A 18 -9.04 -14.31 -13.98
CA GLN A 18 -7.88 -15.12 -13.59
C GLN A 18 -7.86 -15.44 -12.08
N LEU A 19 -8.28 -14.52 -11.23
CA LEU A 19 -8.40 -14.76 -9.79
C LEU A 19 -9.50 -15.76 -9.48
N ALA A 20 -10.67 -15.66 -10.12
CA ALA A 20 -11.77 -16.61 -9.97
C ALA A 20 -11.36 -18.03 -10.41
N GLU A 21 -10.61 -18.17 -11.51
CA GLU A 21 -10.05 -19.43 -11.99
C GLU A 21 -9.05 -20.08 -11.01
N ARG A 22 -8.54 -19.33 -10.06
CA ARG A 22 -7.62 -19.80 -9.01
C ARG A 22 -8.31 -20.03 -7.66
N ASP A 23 -9.62 -20.26 -7.68
CA ASP A 23 -10.43 -20.48 -6.48
C ASP A 23 -10.36 -19.33 -5.45
N THR A 24 -10.10 -18.10 -5.91
CA THR A 24 -10.16 -16.91 -5.06
C THR A 24 -11.61 -16.64 -4.67
N SER A 25 -11.88 -16.41 -3.40
CA SER A 25 -13.22 -16.06 -2.91
C SER A 25 -13.34 -14.56 -2.59
N MET A 26 -12.25 -13.90 -2.24
CA MET A 26 -12.24 -12.49 -1.85
C MET A 26 -11.10 -11.72 -2.53
N VAL A 27 -11.42 -10.53 -3.02
CA VAL A 27 -10.45 -9.59 -3.59
C VAL A 27 -10.49 -8.28 -2.81
N ILE A 28 -9.32 -7.82 -2.37
CA ILE A 28 -9.18 -6.50 -1.75
C ILE A 28 -8.35 -5.63 -2.69
N SER A 29 -8.97 -4.59 -3.27
CA SER A 29 -8.22 -3.60 -4.03
C SER A 29 -7.56 -2.59 -3.09
N VAL A 30 -6.39 -2.11 -3.46
CA VAL A 30 -5.65 -1.10 -2.71
C VAL A 30 -5.26 0.02 -3.65
N ASP A 31 -5.61 1.25 -3.28
CA ASP A 31 -5.30 2.46 -4.04
C ASP A 31 -5.98 2.52 -5.42
N CYS A 32 -7.09 1.83 -5.58
CA CYS A 32 -7.90 1.83 -6.81
C CYS A 32 -9.28 1.23 -6.56
N GLY A 33 -10.19 1.50 -7.50
CA GLY A 33 -11.46 0.80 -7.58
C GLY A 33 -12.69 1.66 -7.31
N ILE A 34 -12.55 2.86 -6.77
CA ILE A 34 -13.70 3.72 -6.40
C ILE A 34 -14.56 4.14 -7.61
N ALA A 35 -13.99 4.11 -8.81
CA ALA A 35 -14.68 4.38 -10.07
C ALA A 35 -14.96 3.11 -10.91
N SER A 36 -14.60 1.92 -10.41
CA SER A 36 -14.66 0.65 -11.14
C SER A 36 -16.04 0.00 -11.08
N LEU A 37 -17.05 0.65 -11.64
CA LEU A 37 -18.45 0.19 -11.62
C LEU A 37 -18.63 -1.14 -12.38
N GLN A 38 -17.99 -1.27 -13.54
CA GLN A 38 -18.10 -2.47 -14.37
C GLN A 38 -17.36 -3.65 -13.75
N GLU A 39 -16.16 -3.41 -13.25
CA GLU A 39 -15.33 -4.44 -12.62
C GLU A 39 -15.97 -4.96 -11.32
N ALA A 40 -16.67 -4.09 -10.57
CA ALA A 40 -17.43 -4.52 -9.40
C ALA A 40 -18.58 -5.47 -9.79
N ARG A 41 -19.29 -5.21 -10.90
CA ARG A 41 -20.31 -6.12 -11.46
C ARG A 41 -19.68 -7.43 -11.91
N THR A 42 -18.57 -7.36 -12.65
CA THR A 42 -17.83 -8.56 -13.07
C THR A 42 -17.40 -9.40 -11.85
N ALA A 43 -16.91 -8.78 -10.78
CA ALA A 43 -16.57 -9.50 -9.56
C ALA A 43 -17.77 -10.22 -8.95
N ALA A 44 -18.94 -9.55 -8.88
CA ALA A 44 -20.18 -10.15 -8.39
C ALA A 44 -20.64 -11.33 -9.25
N ASP A 45 -20.61 -11.18 -10.59
CA ASP A 45 -20.97 -12.23 -11.55
C ASP A 45 -20.05 -13.47 -11.44
N LEU A 46 -18.79 -13.26 -11.06
CA LEU A 46 -17.80 -14.32 -10.82
C LEU A 46 -17.89 -14.92 -9.40
N GLY A 47 -18.76 -14.40 -8.55
CA GLY A 47 -18.89 -14.85 -7.15
C GLY A 47 -17.74 -14.40 -6.24
N LEU A 48 -16.98 -13.37 -6.64
CA LEU A 48 -15.91 -12.80 -5.85
C LEU A 48 -16.46 -11.77 -4.85
N GLU A 49 -16.07 -11.88 -3.59
CA GLU A 49 -16.30 -10.85 -2.59
C GLU A 49 -15.29 -9.71 -2.83
N LEU A 50 -15.74 -8.56 -3.37
CA LEU A 50 -14.88 -7.42 -3.63
C LEU A 50 -14.92 -6.42 -2.47
N ILE A 51 -13.75 -6.12 -1.89
CA ILE A 51 -13.54 -5.02 -0.95
C ILE A 51 -12.69 -3.96 -1.65
N ILE A 52 -13.20 -2.75 -1.75
CA ILE A 52 -12.51 -1.63 -2.38
C ILE A 52 -11.88 -0.77 -1.27
N THR A 53 -10.56 -0.55 -1.33
CA THR A 53 -9.88 0.44 -0.50
C THR A 53 -9.22 1.48 -1.39
N ASP A 54 -9.67 2.73 -1.30
CA ASP A 54 -9.25 3.79 -2.20
C ASP A 54 -9.31 5.17 -1.52
N HIS A 55 -8.74 6.18 -2.15
CA HIS A 55 -8.73 7.57 -1.68
C HIS A 55 -8.96 8.58 -2.81
N HIS A 56 -9.05 8.12 -4.05
CA HIS A 56 -9.25 8.98 -5.23
C HIS A 56 -10.59 9.71 -5.19
N GLU A 57 -10.83 10.62 -6.14
CA GLU A 57 -12.09 11.39 -6.20
C GLU A 57 -13.29 10.44 -6.38
N LEU A 58 -14.34 10.73 -5.62
CA LEU A 58 -15.58 9.98 -5.69
C LEU A 58 -16.33 10.32 -6.98
N ALA A 59 -16.84 9.29 -7.67
CA ALA A 59 -17.78 9.47 -8.77
C ALA A 59 -19.22 9.64 -8.25
N ASP A 60 -20.13 10.09 -9.12
CA ASP A 60 -21.56 10.24 -8.80
C ASP A 60 -22.20 8.92 -8.35
N GLN A 61 -21.70 7.81 -8.88
CA GLN A 61 -22.09 6.46 -8.50
C GLN A 61 -20.91 5.71 -7.91
N LEU A 62 -21.15 5.02 -6.81
CA LEU A 62 -20.16 4.15 -6.20
C LEU A 62 -20.33 2.71 -6.71
N PRO A 63 -19.24 1.93 -6.85
CA PRO A 63 -19.31 0.54 -7.22
C PRO A 63 -20.02 -0.29 -6.14
N GLU A 64 -20.84 -1.26 -6.60
CA GLU A 64 -21.49 -2.24 -5.72
C GLU A 64 -20.44 -3.30 -5.32
N ALA A 65 -19.90 -3.18 -4.12
CA ALA A 65 -18.89 -4.07 -3.56
C ALA A 65 -19.33 -4.54 -2.17
N ALA A 66 -18.73 -5.63 -1.68
CA ALA A 66 -19.01 -6.15 -0.33
C ALA A 66 -18.69 -5.10 0.75
N ALA A 67 -17.64 -4.30 0.53
CA ALA A 67 -17.33 -3.12 1.32
C ALA A 67 -16.54 -2.09 0.51
N VAL A 68 -16.75 -0.81 0.83
CA VAL A 68 -15.94 0.31 0.32
C VAL A 68 -15.32 1.03 1.51
N VAL A 69 -14.01 1.08 1.55
CA VAL A 69 -13.23 1.78 2.59
C VAL A 69 -12.57 2.99 1.94
N HIS A 70 -13.08 4.17 2.28
CA HIS A 70 -12.63 5.42 1.67
C HIS A 70 -12.74 6.57 2.68
N PRO A 71 -11.72 7.43 2.83
CA PRO A 71 -11.70 8.45 3.88
C PRO A 71 -12.74 9.57 3.71
N ARG A 72 -13.29 9.74 2.49
CA ARG A 72 -14.29 10.77 2.16
C ARG A 72 -15.65 10.18 1.77
N LEU A 73 -15.93 8.93 2.15
CA LEU A 73 -17.19 8.27 1.78
C LEU A 73 -18.39 9.03 2.39
N PRO A 74 -19.44 9.39 1.60
CA PRO A 74 -20.61 10.09 2.09
C PRO A 74 -21.30 9.36 3.25
N GLY A 75 -21.74 10.11 4.25
CA GLY A 75 -22.43 9.56 5.42
C GLY A 75 -21.51 8.97 6.50
N HIS A 76 -20.21 8.96 6.31
CA HIS A 76 -19.23 8.52 7.31
C HIS A 76 -18.64 9.71 8.09
N LEU A 77 -18.35 9.46 9.37
CA LEU A 77 -17.81 10.47 10.28
C LEU A 77 -16.27 10.41 10.41
N TYR A 78 -15.57 9.86 9.40
CA TYR A 78 -14.13 9.84 9.46
C TYR A 78 -13.57 11.28 9.36
N PRO A 79 -12.76 11.73 10.33
CA PRO A 79 -12.45 13.16 10.46
C PRO A 79 -11.42 13.70 9.48
N PHE A 80 -10.65 12.81 8.81
CA PHE A 80 -9.53 13.21 7.97
C PHE A 80 -9.60 12.59 6.57
N GLY A 81 -9.97 13.39 5.58
CA GLY A 81 -10.13 12.96 4.19
C GLY A 81 -8.84 12.90 3.36
N GLY A 82 -7.68 13.23 3.93
CA GLY A 82 -6.41 13.40 3.20
C GLY A 82 -5.48 12.19 3.17
N LEU A 83 -5.94 10.98 3.55
CA LEU A 83 -5.13 9.78 3.46
C LEU A 83 -4.85 9.39 1.99
N CYS A 84 -3.65 8.87 1.71
CA CYS A 84 -3.35 8.16 0.47
C CYS A 84 -3.81 6.69 0.55
N GLY A 85 -3.79 5.95 -0.57
CA GLY A 85 -4.18 4.54 -0.61
C GLY A 85 -3.43 3.65 0.37
N ALA A 86 -2.12 3.84 0.54
CA ALA A 86 -1.33 3.12 1.54
C ALA A 86 -1.76 3.47 2.98
N GLY A 87 -2.15 4.73 3.24
CA GLY A 87 -2.71 5.17 4.50
C GLY A 87 -4.06 4.51 4.80
N VAL A 88 -4.94 4.39 3.80
CA VAL A 88 -6.23 3.69 3.91
C VAL A 88 -6.00 2.20 4.20
N ALA A 89 -5.10 1.55 3.47
CA ALA A 89 -4.74 0.15 3.71
C ALA A 89 -4.19 -0.08 5.13
N PHE A 90 -3.35 0.82 5.63
CA PHE A 90 -2.84 0.78 6.99
C PHE A 90 -3.97 0.91 8.03
N LYS A 91 -4.93 1.81 7.82
CA LYS A 91 -6.08 1.98 8.72
C LYS A 91 -6.98 0.75 8.73
N LEU A 92 -7.20 0.12 7.56
CA LEU A 92 -7.91 -1.15 7.48
C LEU A 92 -7.17 -2.26 8.25
N ALA A 93 -5.86 -2.41 8.03
CA ALA A 93 -5.04 -3.38 8.76
C ALA A 93 -5.11 -3.15 10.29
N TRP A 94 -5.05 -1.90 10.73
CA TRP A 94 -5.20 -1.55 12.14
C TRP A 94 -6.57 -1.98 12.69
N ALA A 95 -7.65 -1.66 11.99
CA ALA A 95 -9.01 -2.04 12.39
C ALA A 95 -9.17 -3.58 12.49
N VAL A 96 -8.61 -4.32 11.53
CA VAL A 96 -8.60 -5.79 11.55
C VAL A 96 -7.81 -6.32 12.76
N CYS A 97 -6.61 -5.80 13.01
CA CYS A 97 -5.80 -6.17 14.17
C CYS A 97 -6.52 -5.88 15.50
N GLN A 98 -7.20 -4.74 15.58
CA GLN A 98 -7.97 -4.33 16.74
C GLN A 98 -9.16 -5.27 16.98
N ARG A 99 -9.88 -5.61 15.91
CA ARG A 99 -11.00 -6.56 15.95
C ARG A 99 -10.55 -7.95 16.36
N ALA A 100 -9.46 -8.45 15.79
CA ALA A 100 -8.89 -9.75 16.09
C ALA A 100 -8.33 -9.85 17.53
N SER A 101 -7.93 -8.71 18.11
CA SER A 101 -7.47 -8.65 19.50
C SER A 101 -8.62 -8.67 20.53
N ASN A 102 -9.87 -8.53 20.11
CA ASN A 102 -11.07 -8.39 20.96
C ASN A 102 -10.91 -7.33 22.07
N ALA A 103 -10.13 -6.28 21.82
CA ALA A 103 -9.79 -5.27 22.82
C ALA A 103 -9.66 -3.88 22.17
N THR A 104 -9.74 -2.84 23.00
CA THR A 104 -9.46 -1.46 22.56
C THR A 104 -7.99 -1.24 22.18
N ARG A 105 -7.09 -2.09 22.66
CA ARG A 105 -5.67 -2.11 22.32
C ARG A 105 -5.32 -3.41 21.60
N VAL A 106 -4.57 -3.30 20.52
CA VAL A 106 -4.03 -4.47 19.82
C VAL A 106 -3.04 -5.23 20.69
N ASN A 107 -2.99 -6.56 20.54
CA ASN A 107 -2.02 -7.39 21.23
C ASN A 107 -0.57 -7.04 20.80
N PRO A 108 0.47 -7.42 21.59
CA PRO A 108 1.86 -7.04 21.31
C PRO A 108 2.35 -7.43 19.92
N HIS A 109 2.07 -8.65 19.47
CA HIS A 109 2.51 -9.14 18.15
C HIS A 109 1.89 -8.32 16.99
N MET A 110 0.58 -8.08 17.03
CA MET A 110 -0.08 -7.23 16.04
C MET A 110 0.38 -5.78 16.12
N ARG A 111 0.78 -5.30 17.31
CA ARG A 111 1.36 -3.97 17.47
C ARG A 111 2.70 -3.85 16.76
N GLU A 112 3.58 -4.85 16.87
CA GLU A 112 4.87 -4.89 16.15
C GLU A 112 4.65 -4.85 14.64
N PHE A 113 3.74 -5.68 14.14
CA PHE A 113 3.32 -5.63 12.72
C PHE A 113 2.85 -4.24 12.30
N LEU A 114 1.97 -3.61 13.07
CA LEU A 114 1.45 -2.27 12.73
C LEU A 114 2.54 -1.19 12.79
N VAL A 115 3.49 -1.30 13.70
CA VAL A 115 4.64 -0.37 13.75
C VAL A 115 5.50 -0.50 12.50
N ALA A 116 5.78 -1.73 12.05
CA ALA A 116 6.49 -1.97 10.79
C ALA A 116 5.68 -1.47 9.57
N ALA A 117 4.39 -1.80 9.50
CA ALA A 117 3.49 -1.38 8.42
C ALA A 117 3.35 0.15 8.32
N MET A 118 3.47 0.87 9.45
CA MET A 118 3.45 2.34 9.45
C MET A 118 4.60 2.94 8.64
N GLY A 119 5.74 2.26 8.56
CA GLY A 119 6.85 2.64 7.68
C GLY A 119 6.43 2.65 6.21
N TYR A 120 5.72 1.64 5.77
CA TYR A 120 5.20 1.57 4.39
C TYR A 120 4.06 2.57 4.15
N ALA A 121 3.19 2.80 5.14
CA ALA A 121 2.19 3.86 5.06
C ALA A 121 2.84 5.24 4.90
N ALA A 122 3.92 5.52 5.63
CA ALA A 122 4.70 6.75 5.48
C ALA A 122 5.31 6.89 4.09
N LEU A 123 5.91 5.80 3.57
CA LEU A 123 6.48 5.76 2.23
C LEU A 123 5.41 6.09 1.17
N GLY A 124 4.25 5.42 1.21
CA GLY A 124 3.15 5.69 0.29
C GLY A 124 2.61 7.11 0.43
N THR A 125 2.41 7.60 1.66
CA THR A 125 1.93 8.97 1.92
C THR A 125 2.85 10.04 1.30
N VAL A 126 4.16 9.85 1.42
CA VAL A 126 5.13 10.78 0.83
C VAL A 126 5.22 10.63 -0.68
N ALA A 127 5.19 9.39 -1.20
CA ALA A 127 5.30 9.12 -2.64
C ALA A 127 4.07 9.58 -3.42
N ASP A 128 2.88 9.55 -2.81
CA ASP A 128 1.62 10.01 -3.38
C ASP A 128 1.41 11.54 -3.30
N VAL A 129 2.34 12.24 -2.64
CA VAL A 129 2.37 13.71 -2.54
C VAL A 129 1.12 14.29 -1.86
N VAL A 130 0.46 13.55 -1.01
CA VAL A 130 -0.66 14.08 -0.21
C VAL A 130 -0.17 15.02 0.90
N PRO A 131 -1.00 15.98 1.35
CA PRO A 131 -0.59 16.95 2.37
C PRO A 131 -0.12 16.28 3.67
N LEU A 132 1.06 16.66 4.17
CA LEU A 132 1.66 16.13 5.41
C LEU A 132 1.14 16.89 6.64
N ILE A 133 -0.18 16.89 6.81
CA ILE A 133 -0.90 17.51 7.95
C ILE A 133 -1.65 16.42 8.73
N ASP A 134 -2.14 16.77 9.90
CA ASP A 134 -3.00 15.92 10.75
C ASP A 134 -2.50 14.46 10.82
N GLU A 135 -3.32 13.47 10.48
CA GLU A 135 -2.95 12.05 10.53
C GLU A 135 -1.75 11.70 9.65
N ASN A 136 -1.64 12.28 8.44
CA ASN A 136 -0.51 12.03 7.56
C ASN A 136 0.81 12.45 8.20
N ARG A 137 0.83 13.59 8.89
CA ARG A 137 2.01 14.05 9.64
C ARG A 137 2.40 13.05 10.72
N ILE A 138 1.42 12.50 11.44
CA ILE A 138 1.65 11.50 12.50
C ILE A 138 2.20 10.21 11.88
N LEU A 139 1.56 9.70 10.83
CA LEU A 139 1.98 8.50 10.12
C LEU A 139 3.40 8.63 9.58
N VAL A 140 3.70 9.74 8.90
CA VAL A 140 5.04 9.98 8.34
C VAL A 140 6.09 10.12 9.43
N HIS A 141 5.81 10.88 10.51
CA HIS A 141 6.75 11.04 11.62
C HIS A 141 7.14 9.71 12.26
N HIS A 142 6.16 8.89 12.61
CA HIS A 142 6.41 7.60 13.25
C HIS A 142 6.90 6.55 12.27
N GLY A 143 6.42 6.57 11.03
CA GLY A 143 6.87 5.66 9.97
C GLY A 143 8.33 5.87 9.58
N LEU A 144 8.82 7.12 9.48
CA LEU A 144 10.23 7.42 9.28
C LEU A 144 11.09 6.84 10.41
N ASN A 145 10.64 6.95 11.65
CA ASN A 145 11.33 6.35 12.79
C ASN A 145 11.36 4.82 12.71
N SER A 146 10.25 4.19 12.31
CA SER A 146 10.16 2.73 12.12
C SER A 146 11.13 2.27 11.02
N LEU A 147 11.10 2.90 9.85
CA LEU A 147 11.99 2.59 8.72
C LEU A 147 13.47 2.79 9.05
N HIS A 148 13.78 3.72 9.94
CA HIS A 148 15.17 3.98 10.33
C HIS A 148 15.70 2.99 11.37
N ARG A 149 14.88 2.64 12.38
CA ARG A 149 15.33 1.84 13.54
C ARG A 149 15.26 0.35 13.27
N GLU A 150 14.15 -0.10 12.69
CA GLU A 150 13.83 -1.52 12.51
C GLU A 150 13.24 -1.75 11.11
N PRO A 151 14.00 -1.45 10.02
CA PRO A 151 13.51 -1.68 8.67
C PRO A 151 13.35 -3.18 8.40
N GLN A 152 12.31 -3.52 7.64
CA GLN A 152 12.20 -4.87 7.06
C GLN A 152 13.34 -5.11 6.05
N LEU A 153 13.69 -6.36 5.78
CA LEU A 153 14.86 -6.73 4.98
C LEU A 153 14.96 -6.00 3.64
N GLY A 154 13.86 -5.90 2.90
CA GLY A 154 13.85 -5.21 1.62
C GLY A 154 14.08 -3.70 1.74
N MET A 155 13.49 -3.08 2.74
CA MET A 155 13.74 -1.64 3.02
C MET A 155 15.18 -1.43 3.52
N GLU A 156 15.70 -2.32 4.34
CA GLU A 156 17.10 -2.24 4.79
C GLU A 156 18.07 -2.31 3.61
N ALA A 157 17.84 -3.24 2.67
CA ALA A 157 18.62 -3.35 1.45
C ALA A 157 18.54 -2.05 0.61
N LEU A 158 17.33 -1.48 0.42
CA LEU A 158 17.18 -0.17 -0.25
C LEU A 158 17.92 0.96 0.44
N LEU A 159 17.84 1.04 1.77
CA LEU A 159 18.56 2.05 2.54
C LEU A 159 20.08 1.91 2.38
N ARG A 160 20.57 0.68 2.28
CA ARG A 160 22.00 0.37 2.08
C ARG A 160 22.48 0.81 0.70
N VAL A 161 21.81 0.39 -0.38
CA VAL A 161 22.21 0.74 -1.76
C VAL A 161 22.07 2.23 -2.05
N THR A 162 21.18 2.91 -1.34
CA THR A 162 20.98 4.37 -1.46
C THR A 162 21.86 5.19 -0.52
N LYS A 163 22.70 4.54 0.31
CA LYS A 163 23.56 5.17 1.33
C LYS A 163 22.78 5.97 2.38
N LEU A 164 21.53 5.60 2.62
CA LEU A 164 20.68 6.23 3.66
C LEU A 164 20.76 5.50 5.00
N LYS A 165 21.31 4.28 5.04
CA LYS A 165 21.39 3.44 6.23
C LYS A 165 22.11 4.12 7.40
N ASP A 166 23.20 4.85 7.11
CA ASP A 166 24.06 5.48 8.11
C ASP A 166 23.65 6.93 8.45
N LYS A 167 22.56 7.43 7.89
CA LYS A 167 22.04 8.75 8.26
C LYS A 167 21.59 8.75 9.72
N PRO A 168 21.80 9.86 10.46
CA PRO A 168 21.29 9.97 11.83
C PRO A 168 19.78 9.88 11.96
N ARG A 169 19.05 10.25 10.89
CA ARG A 169 17.59 10.15 10.77
C ARG A 169 17.18 10.15 9.30
N LEU A 170 16.09 9.47 8.99
CA LEU A 170 15.43 9.60 7.69
C LEU A 170 14.50 10.82 7.69
N THR A 171 14.31 11.40 6.51
CA THR A 171 13.41 12.54 6.26
C THR A 171 12.37 12.17 5.17
N SER A 172 11.29 12.94 5.07
CA SER A 172 10.35 12.80 3.97
C SER A 172 11.00 13.03 2.60
N GLU A 173 12.00 13.90 2.51
CA GLU A 173 12.77 14.10 1.28
C GLU A 173 13.54 12.85 0.85
N ASP A 174 14.08 12.07 1.78
CA ASP A 174 14.74 10.79 1.47
C ASP A 174 13.76 9.80 0.87
N LEU A 175 12.52 9.76 1.37
CA LEU A 175 11.47 8.92 0.79
C LEU A 175 11.03 9.47 -0.58
N ALA A 176 10.76 10.78 -0.69
CA ALA A 176 10.25 11.41 -1.90
C ALA A 176 11.23 11.35 -3.08
N PHE A 177 12.52 11.63 -2.83
CA PHE A 177 13.51 11.84 -3.88
C PHE A 177 14.54 10.70 -4.02
N THR A 178 14.58 9.77 -3.06
CA THR A 178 15.54 8.67 -3.11
C THR A 178 14.87 7.30 -3.17
N ILE A 179 14.00 6.96 -2.22
CA ILE A 179 13.37 5.63 -2.16
C ILE A 179 12.22 5.51 -3.16
N GLY A 180 11.26 6.44 -3.15
CA GLY A 180 10.08 6.43 -4.02
C GLY A 180 10.40 6.32 -5.51
N PRO A 181 11.31 7.15 -6.07
CA PRO A 181 11.70 7.05 -7.48
C PRO A 181 12.22 5.67 -7.90
N ARG A 182 12.96 4.98 -7.04
CA ARG A 182 13.48 3.63 -7.31
C ARG A 182 12.36 2.61 -7.41
N LEU A 183 11.46 2.59 -6.45
CA LEU A 183 10.28 1.72 -6.49
C LEU A 183 9.40 2.02 -7.71
N ASN A 184 9.21 3.29 -8.04
CA ASN A 184 8.48 3.71 -9.23
C ASN A 184 9.17 3.31 -10.54
N ALA A 185 10.51 3.24 -10.59
CA ALA A 185 11.23 2.81 -11.79
C ALA A 185 10.87 1.37 -12.17
N ALA A 186 10.79 0.45 -11.20
CA ALA A 186 10.31 -0.91 -11.44
C ALA A 186 8.88 -0.94 -12.00
N GLY A 187 7.98 -0.11 -11.46
CA GLY A 187 6.59 0.01 -11.93
C GLY A 187 6.48 0.52 -13.38
N ARG A 188 7.32 1.49 -13.77
CA ARG A 188 7.35 2.05 -15.12
C ARG A 188 7.86 1.09 -16.19
N LEU A 189 8.59 0.06 -15.81
CA LEU A 189 9.09 -0.97 -16.71
C LEU A 189 8.19 -2.24 -16.72
N GLY A 190 6.97 -2.16 -16.21
CA GLY A 190 6.06 -3.30 -16.09
C GLY A 190 6.48 -4.34 -15.03
N GLN A 191 7.42 -3.99 -14.16
CA GLN A 191 8.01 -4.88 -13.17
C GLN A 191 7.61 -4.50 -11.73
N ALA A 192 6.42 -3.93 -11.56
CA ALA A 192 5.92 -3.50 -10.24
C ALA A 192 5.93 -4.63 -9.19
N GLN A 193 5.78 -5.88 -9.64
CA GLN A 193 5.89 -7.06 -8.78
C GLN A 193 7.23 -7.15 -8.05
N LEU A 194 8.34 -6.75 -8.69
CA LEU A 194 9.66 -6.79 -8.05
C LEU A 194 9.76 -5.77 -6.90
N GLY A 195 9.08 -4.62 -7.03
CA GLY A 195 8.98 -3.65 -5.93
C GLY A 195 8.19 -4.21 -4.74
N VAL A 196 7.09 -4.91 -5.00
CA VAL A 196 6.30 -5.58 -3.95
C VAL A 196 7.12 -6.71 -3.33
N GLU A 197 7.70 -7.58 -4.15
CA GLU A 197 8.54 -8.69 -3.67
C GLU A 197 9.68 -8.19 -2.77
N LEU A 198 10.37 -7.12 -3.17
CA LEU A 198 11.40 -6.50 -2.36
C LEU A 198 10.89 -6.10 -0.98
N LEU A 199 9.72 -5.47 -0.91
CA LEU A 199 9.19 -4.95 0.35
C LEU A 199 8.66 -6.03 1.30
N ILE A 200 8.33 -7.23 0.79
CA ILE A 200 7.73 -8.31 1.58
C ILE A 200 8.63 -9.54 1.75
N THR A 201 9.79 -9.60 1.09
CA THR A 201 10.67 -10.77 1.17
C THR A 201 11.24 -10.95 2.58
N GLU A 202 11.33 -12.20 3.01
CA GLU A 202 11.98 -12.63 4.25
C GLU A 202 13.39 -13.22 4.00
N ASP A 203 13.85 -13.18 2.75
CA ASP A 203 15.18 -13.65 2.34
C ASP A 203 16.11 -12.44 2.13
N ALA A 204 17.19 -12.38 2.90
CA ALA A 204 18.15 -11.27 2.88
C ALA A 204 18.93 -11.17 1.57
N ASP A 205 19.31 -12.32 0.97
CA ASP A 205 20.05 -12.36 -0.30
C ASP A 205 19.13 -11.92 -1.45
N ARG A 206 17.87 -12.36 -1.42
CA ARG A 206 16.86 -11.93 -2.37
C ARG A 206 16.56 -10.44 -2.24
N ALA A 207 16.42 -9.92 -1.02
CA ALA A 207 16.24 -8.50 -0.75
C ALA A 207 17.38 -7.67 -1.33
N GLN A 208 18.63 -8.10 -1.12
CA GLN A 208 19.79 -7.39 -1.65
C GLN A 208 19.82 -7.41 -3.18
N ALA A 209 19.60 -8.57 -3.80
CA ALA A 209 19.58 -8.71 -5.27
C ALA A 209 18.49 -7.81 -5.91
N LEU A 210 17.29 -7.79 -5.33
CA LEU A 210 16.20 -6.94 -5.80
C LEU A 210 16.50 -5.45 -5.61
N ALA A 211 17.08 -5.06 -4.46
CA ALA A 211 17.45 -3.68 -4.20
C ALA A 211 18.53 -3.17 -5.16
N ASP A 212 19.55 -3.99 -5.44
CA ASP A 212 20.60 -3.66 -6.42
C ASP A 212 20.02 -3.51 -7.82
N TYR A 213 19.15 -4.44 -8.24
CA TYR A 213 18.49 -4.37 -9.53
C TYR A 213 17.62 -3.11 -9.69
N ILE A 214 16.74 -2.85 -8.73
CA ILE A 214 15.86 -1.67 -8.72
C ILE A 214 16.68 -0.38 -8.66
N HIS A 215 17.81 -0.39 -7.94
CA HIS A 215 18.71 0.77 -7.89
C HIS A 215 19.35 1.06 -9.26
N GLN A 216 19.65 0.03 -10.05
CA GLN A 216 20.20 0.19 -11.41
C GLN A 216 19.17 0.70 -12.43
N LEU A 217 17.88 0.44 -12.20
CA LEU A 217 16.80 0.91 -13.09
C LEU A 217 16.52 2.41 -12.97
N ASN A 218 16.97 3.07 -11.90
CA ASN A 218 16.74 4.48 -11.62
C ASN A 218 17.98 5.31 -11.97
#